data_d18c54f45227519b5d1549d7e27ecb69
#
_entry.id   d18c54f45227519b5d1549d7e27ecb69
#
_cell.length_a   1.000
_cell.length_b   1.000
_cell.length_c   1.000
_cell.angle_alpha   90.00
_cell.angle_beta   90.00
_cell.angle_gamma   90.00
#
_symmetry.space_group_name_H-M   'P 1'
#
loop_
_entity.id
_entity.type
_entity.pdbx_description
1 polymer ?
#
loop_
_entity_poly.entity_id
_entity_poly.type
_entity_poly.pdbx_seq_one_letter_code
_entity_poly.pdbx_strand_id
1 'polypeptide(L)'
;AVSGGFSVDNSARFDTGSNYLSRSVSNGSRTAWTISAWVKRSQLKPASGATIFNGYIDGNNETNFRFGDDDLEFYDYASGSRTGTLTTDRKFRDVAAWYHVVAVWDSANGTAGDRMKLYINGVEETSFSTDLQPSSSQNSSLGNGTYNQNVGIYGTTADSLINGYMAE
;
A
#
# COMPACT_ATOMS: atom_id res chain seq x y z
N ALA A 1 -9.16 0.90 -29.19
CA ALA A 1 -9.97 0.14 -28.24
C ALA A 1 -9.16 -1.06 -27.78
N VAL A 2 -8.75 -1.11 -26.53
CA VAL A 2 -8.16 -2.30 -25.93
C VAL A 2 -9.34 -3.23 -25.64
N SER A 3 -9.61 -4.16 -26.53
CA SER A 3 -10.54 -5.24 -26.28
C SER A 3 -9.86 -6.26 -25.39
N GLY A 4 -10.38 -6.46 -24.21
CA GLY A 4 -9.85 -7.37 -23.19
C GLY A 4 -9.62 -6.66 -21.87
N GLY A 5 -10.32 -5.58 -21.61
CA GLY A 5 -10.29 -4.88 -20.34
C GLY A 5 -10.81 -5.79 -19.23
N PHE A 6 -10.07 -5.89 -18.14
CA PHE A 6 -10.55 -6.48 -16.90
C PHE A 6 -11.82 -5.74 -16.46
N SER A 7 -12.92 -6.47 -16.25
CA SER A 7 -14.16 -5.91 -15.74
C SER A 7 -14.12 -5.96 -14.21
N VAL A 8 -14.27 -4.83 -13.58
CA VAL A 8 -14.48 -4.74 -12.13
C VAL A 8 -15.98 -4.78 -11.89
N ASP A 9 -16.51 -5.95 -11.61
CA ASP A 9 -17.96 -6.16 -11.43
C ASP A 9 -18.47 -5.59 -10.10
N ASN A 10 -17.61 -5.54 -9.08
CA ASN A 10 -17.95 -5.02 -7.77
C ASN A 10 -16.81 -4.15 -7.22
N SER A 11 -17.16 -3.05 -6.58
CA SER A 11 -16.21 -2.19 -5.89
C SER A 11 -16.80 -1.65 -4.59
N ALA A 12 -15.94 -1.48 -3.57
CA ALA A 12 -16.30 -0.78 -2.35
C ALA A 12 -16.03 0.72 -2.53
N ARG A 13 -17.00 1.56 -2.16
CA ARG A 13 -16.83 3.01 -2.05
C ARG A 13 -16.30 3.36 -0.68
N PHE A 14 -15.21 4.10 -0.66
CA PHE A 14 -14.64 4.72 0.54
C PHE A 14 -14.84 6.23 0.45
N ASP A 15 -15.22 6.84 1.56
CA ASP A 15 -15.33 8.29 1.67
C ASP A 15 -14.67 8.78 2.97
N THR A 16 -14.59 10.09 3.15
CA THR A 16 -13.98 10.70 4.34
C THR A 16 -14.84 10.58 5.60
N GLY A 17 -15.96 9.88 5.55
CA GLY A 17 -16.91 9.71 6.64
C GLY A 17 -16.67 8.51 7.54
N SER A 18 -15.47 7.91 7.56
CA SER A 18 -15.08 6.76 8.39
C SER A 18 -15.41 5.38 7.81
N ASN A 19 -15.53 5.25 6.51
CA ASN A 19 -15.72 3.94 5.86
C ASN A 19 -14.36 3.26 5.65
N TYR A 20 -14.12 2.19 6.35
CA TYR A 20 -12.92 1.36 6.24
C TYR A 20 -13.23 -0.09 6.60
N LEU A 21 -12.32 -1.00 6.21
CA LEU A 21 -12.36 -2.39 6.66
C LEU A 21 -11.20 -2.64 7.61
N SER A 22 -11.46 -3.38 8.67
CA SER A 22 -10.43 -3.77 9.64
C SER A 22 -10.64 -5.20 10.10
N ARG A 23 -9.54 -5.91 10.29
CA ARG A 23 -9.56 -7.24 10.89
C ARG A 23 -8.33 -7.46 11.75
N SER A 24 -8.47 -8.24 12.81
CA SER A 24 -7.35 -8.86 13.51
C SER A 24 -6.91 -10.11 12.75
N VAL A 25 -5.61 -10.36 12.70
CA VAL A 25 -5.03 -11.49 11.97
C VAL A 25 -4.19 -12.35 12.92
N SER A 26 -4.02 -13.62 12.57
CA SER A 26 -3.01 -14.48 13.19
C SER A 26 -1.64 -14.21 12.54
N ASN A 27 -0.57 -14.73 13.17
CA ASN A 27 0.77 -14.66 12.58
C ASN A 27 0.79 -15.32 11.19
N GLY A 28 1.37 -14.58 10.23
CA GLY A 28 1.60 -14.99 8.86
C GLY A 28 3.06 -14.84 8.47
N SER A 29 3.35 -14.91 7.18
CA SER A 29 4.68 -14.60 6.68
C SER A 29 5.00 -13.12 6.90
N ARG A 30 6.16 -12.84 7.45
CA ARG A 30 6.67 -11.48 7.65
C ARG A 30 7.82 -11.14 6.70
N THR A 31 8.32 -12.15 6.00
CA THR A 31 9.44 -12.00 5.06
C THR A 31 9.01 -12.04 3.60
N ALA A 32 7.81 -12.57 3.32
CA ALA A 32 7.28 -12.62 1.95
C ALA A 32 5.75 -12.48 1.95
N TRP A 33 5.23 -11.48 1.24
CA TRP A 33 3.80 -11.24 1.03
C TRP A 33 3.58 -10.27 -0.15
N THR A 34 2.36 -10.23 -0.61
CA THR A 34 1.92 -9.35 -1.69
C THR A 34 0.57 -8.74 -1.34
N ILE A 35 0.40 -7.47 -1.66
CA ILE A 35 -0.89 -6.77 -1.64
C ILE A 35 -1.20 -6.35 -3.07
N SER A 36 -2.42 -6.60 -3.51
CA SER A 36 -2.92 -6.23 -4.82
C SER A 36 -4.28 -5.57 -4.67
N ALA A 37 -4.53 -4.50 -5.42
CA ALA A 37 -5.83 -3.83 -5.44
C ALA A 37 -6.02 -3.00 -6.71
N TRP A 38 -7.28 -2.92 -7.18
CA TRP A 38 -7.71 -1.88 -8.09
C TRP A 38 -8.18 -0.67 -7.28
N VAL A 39 -7.66 0.50 -7.62
CA VAL A 39 -7.96 1.74 -6.90
C VAL A 39 -8.33 2.84 -7.88
N LYS A 40 -9.44 3.53 -7.59
CA LYS A 40 -9.84 4.77 -8.27
C LYS A 40 -9.95 5.86 -7.23
N ARG A 41 -9.16 6.90 -7.37
CA ARG A 41 -9.12 8.04 -6.44
C ARG A 41 -10.26 9.02 -6.77
N SER A 42 -10.85 9.62 -5.74
CA SER A 42 -11.79 10.74 -5.89
C SER A 42 -11.24 12.06 -5.33
N GLN A 43 -10.07 12.00 -4.66
CA GLN A 43 -9.41 13.16 -4.08
C GLN A 43 -7.91 13.12 -4.37
N LEU A 44 -7.34 14.26 -4.75
CA LEU A 44 -5.91 14.47 -4.93
C LEU A 44 -5.31 15.14 -3.71
N LYS A 45 -4.02 14.91 -3.46
CA LYS A 45 -3.23 15.54 -2.40
C LYS A 45 -3.93 15.61 -1.04
N PRO A 46 -4.41 14.49 -0.48
CA PRO A 46 -4.93 14.52 0.87
C PRO A 46 -3.80 14.89 1.85
N ALA A 47 -4.08 15.76 2.81
CA ALA A 47 -3.06 16.35 3.70
C ALA A 47 -2.23 15.31 4.46
N SER A 48 -2.82 14.16 4.78
CA SER A 48 -2.16 13.06 5.51
C SER A 48 -1.95 11.80 4.67
N GLY A 49 -2.09 11.89 3.34
CA GLY A 49 -2.08 10.73 2.44
C GLY A 49 -3.43 10.00 2.37
N ALA A 50 -3.53 9.04 1.46
CA ALA A 50 -4.73 8.21 1.26
C ALA A 50 -4.31 6.74 1.35
N THR A 51 -4.57 6.10 2.47
CA THR A 51 -4.14 4.73 2.75
C THR A 51 -4.99 3.73 1.98
N ILE A 52 -4.33 2.88 1.19
CA ILE A 52 -4.93 1.73 0.52
C ILE A 52 -4.99 0.57 1.51
N PHE A 53 -3.85 0.23 2.09
CA PHE A 53 -3.70 -0.88 3.02
C PHE A 53 -2.69 -0.53 4.11
N ASN A 54 -2.99 -0.95 5.35
CA ASN A 54 -2.13 -0.69 6.50
C ASN A 54 -2.14 -1.88 7.47
N GLY A 55 -0.95 -2.29 7.92
CA GLY A 55 -0.76 -3.14 9.08
C GLY A 55 -0.22 -2.29 10.21
N TYR A 56 -0.96 -2.12 11.31
CA TYR A 56 -0.69 -1.10 12.30
C TYR A 56 -0.77 -1.60 13.75
N ILE A 57 0.26 -1.34 14.54
CA ILE A 57 0.19 -1.33 16.01
C ILE A 57 0.27 0.11 16.53
N ASP A 58 1.32 0.82 16.13
CA ASP A 58 1.63 2.20 16.51
C ASP A 58 2.51 2.85 15.42
N GLY A 59 2.80 4.14 15.54
CA GLY A 59 3.60 4.87 14.54
C GLY A 59 5.08 4.45 14.44
N ASN A 60 5.55 3.54 15.30
CA ASN A 60 6.89 2.98 15.27
C ASN A 60 6.93 1.56 14.68
N ASN A 61 5.76 0.93 14.51
CA ASN A 61 5.60 -0.45 14.06
C ASN A 61 4.40 -0.53 13.13
N GLU A 62 4.64 -0.40 11.83
CA GLU A 62 3.60 -0.38 10.82
C GLU A 62 4.13 -0.74 9.43
N THR A 63 3.26 -1.25 8.59
CA THR A 63 3.42 -1.30 7.14
C THR A 63 2.32 -0.46 6.53
N ASN A 64 2.64 0.42 5.59
CA ASN A 64 1.64 1.25 4.92
C ASN A 64 1.85 1.28 3.41
N PHE A 65 0.75 1.13 2.69
CA PHE A 65 0.65 1.27 1.25
C PHE A 65 -0.39 2.34 0.95
N ARG A 66 0.04 3.50 0.39
CA ARG A 66 -0.79 4.69 0.29
C ARG A 66 -0.43 5.56 -0.90
N PHE A 67 -1.32 6.49 -1.24
CA PHE A 67 -0.93 7.68 -1.98
C PHE A 67 -0.49 8.76 -0.99
N GLY A 68 0.74 9.25 -1.17
CA GLY A 68 1.29 10.40 -0.44
C GLY A 68 0.87 11.73 -1.10
N ASP A 69 1.83 12.50 -1.62
CA ASP A 69 1.57 13.70 -2.44
C ASP A 69 1.30 13.34 -3.90
N ASP A 70 0.22 12.62 -4.16
CA ASP A 70 -0.18 12.03 -5.44
C ASP A 70 0.74 10.94 -6.01
N ASP A 71 1.88 10.65 -5.38
CA ASP A 71 2.71 9.47 -5.62
C ASP A 71 2.15 8.24 -4.91
N LEU A 72 2.66 7.07 -5.26
CA LEU A 72 2.41 5.83 -4.56
C LEU A 72 3.60 5.57 -3.63
N GLU A 73 3.30 5.41 -2.35
CA GLU A 73 4.28 5.14 -1.30
C GLU A 73 3.99 3.80 -0.64
N PHE A 74 5.01 2.97 -0.53
CA PHE A 74 4.99 1.72 0.20
C PHE A 74 6.15 1.72 1.19
N TYR A 75 5.85 1.61 2.49
CA TYR A 75 6.90 1.60 3.52
C TYR A 75 6.59 0.68 4.68
N ASP A 76 7.63 0.31 5.40
CA ASP A 76 7.58 -0.45 6.65
C ASP A 76 8.42 0.24 7.72
N TYR A 77 7.87 0.30 8.92
CA TYR A 77 8.54 0.73 10.15
C TYR A 77 8.63 -0.43 11.13
N ALA A 78 9.79 -0.62 11.71
CA ALA A 78 9.99 -1.50 12.84
C ALA A 78 10.84 -0.80 13.91
N SER A 79 10.34 -0.78 15.14
CA SER A 79 11.03 -0.15 16.29
C SER A 79 11.44 1.31 16.04
N GLY A 80 10.58 2.09 15.40
CA GLY A 80 10.76 3.51 15.13
C GLY A 80 11.71 3.84 13.98
N SER A 81 12.15 2.86 13.21
CA SER A 81 13.02 3.06 12.05
C SER A 81 12.37 2.54 10.78
N ARG A 82 12.55 3.24 9.66
CA ARG A 82 12.14 2.75 8.35
C ARG A 82 13.01 1.56 7.96
N THR A 83 12.39 0.41 7.74
CA THR A 83 13.05 -0.83 7.31
C THR A 83 13.00 -1.04 5.80
N GLY A 84 12.06 -0.38 5.13
CA GLY A 84 11.94 -0.32 3.68
C GLY A 84 11.03 0.82 3.25
N THR A 85 11.31 1.43 2.10
CA THR A 85 10.46 2.47 1.51
C THR A 85 10.65 2.52 0.00
N LEU A 86 9.56 2.47 -0.75
CA LEU A 86 9.50 2.84 -2.15
C LEU A 86 8.52 4.01 -2.32
N THR A 87 8.96 5.11 -2.94
CA THR A 87 8.10 6.25 -3.30
C THR A 87 8.28 6.52 -4.78
N THR A 88 7.22 6.44 -5.58
CA THR A 88 7.30 6.62 -7.03
C THR A 88 7.59 8.08 -7.42
N ASP A 89 8.34 8.30 -8.50
CA ASP A 89 8.40 9.62 -9.16
C ASP A 89 7.08 9.93 -9.87
N ARG A 90 6.41 8.89 -10.35
CA ARG A 90 5.11 8.98 -11.00
C ARG A 90 4.05 9.57 -10.06
N LYS A 91 3.20 10.44 -10.61
CA LYS A 91 2.04 11.01 -9.91
C LYS A 91 0.74 10.46 -10.50
N PHE A 92 -0.18 10.10 -9.63
CA PHE A 92 -1.47 9.47 -9.95
C PHE A 92 -2.59 10.49 -9.85
N ARG A 93 -2.70 11.40 -10.85
CA ARG A 93 -3.60 12.57 -10.80
C ARG A 93 -4.88 12.42 -11.60
N ASP A 94 -5.03 11.35 -12.37
CA ASP A 94 -6.26 11.09 -13.10
C ASP A 94 -7.30 10.44 -12.18
N VAL A 95 -8.27 11.21 -11.71
CA VAL A 95 -9.36 10.72 -10.84
C VAL A 95 -10.43 9.93 -11.62
N ALA A 96 -10.38 9.92 -12.94
CA ALA A 96 -11.26 9.10 -13.76
C ALA A 96 -10.69 7.69 -13.98
N ALA A 97 -9.37 7.51 -13.82
CA ALA A 97 -8.70 6.25 -14.07
C ALA A 97 -8.80 5.27 -12.89
N TRP A 98 -8.91 3.99 -13.21
CA TRP A 98 -8.58 2.90 -12.33
C TRP A 98 -7.10 2.55 -12.47
N TYR A 99 -6.45 2.34 -11.35
CA TYR A 99 -5.07 1.86 -11.27
C TYR A 99 -5.05 0.50 -10.60
N HIS A 100 -4.50 -0.51 -11.26
CA HIS A 100 -4.11 -1.74 -10.60
C HIS A 100 -2.75 -1.52 -9.95
N VAL A 101 -2.69 -1.63 -8.63
CA VAL A 101 -1.46 -1.39 -7.86
C VAL A 101 -1.11 -2.63 -7.06
N VAL A 102 0.16 -3.05 -7.16
CA VAL A 102 0.66 -4.22 -6.44
C VAL A 102 1.91 -3.84 -5.67
N ALA A 103 1.94 -4.16 -4.39
CA ALA A 103 3.12 -4.04 -3.53
C ALA A 103 3.61 -5.44 -3.15
N VAL A 104 4.88 -5.70 -3.38
CA VAL A 104 5.56 -6.97 -3.06
C VAL A 104 6.64 -6.71 -2.02
N TRP A 105 6.63 -7.51 -0.98
CA TRP A 105 7.70 -7.63 0.01
C TRP A 105 8.26 -9.04 -0.05
N ASP A 106 9.54 -9.17 -0.34
CA ASP A 106 10.29 -10.43 -0.33
C ASP A 106 11.69 -10.18 0.23
N SER A 107 11.77 -9.92 1.52
CA SER A 107 13.03 -9.60 2.19
C SER A 107 14.03 -10.77 2.19
N ALA A 108 13.56 -11.99 1.94
CA ALA A 108 14.42 -13.17 1.81
C ALA A 108 15.13 -13.25 0.46
N ASN A 109 14.75 -12.40 -0.51
CA ASN A 109 15.38 -12.37 -1.82
C ASN A 109 16.89 -12.10 -1.71
N GLY A 110 17.68 -12.87 -2.45
CA GLY A 110 19.14 -12.75 -2.47
C GLY A 110 19.63 -11.43 -3.07
N THR A 111 18.87 -10.86 -4.00
CA THR A 111 19.17 -9.57 -4.63
C THR A 111 18.50 -8.45 -3.83
N ALA A 112 19.31 -7.55 -3.28
CA ALA A 112 18.80 -6.49 -2.40
C ALA A 112 17.73 -5.61 -3.08
N GLY A 113 17.95 -5.22 -4.35
CA GLY A 113 17.01 -4.39 -5.11
C GLY A 113 15.71 -5.08 -5.53
N ASP A 114 15.56 -6.37 -5.26
CA ASP A 114 14.35 -7.15 -5.56
C ASP A 114 13.51 -7.48 -4.32
N ARG A 115 13.88 -6.95 -3.15
CA ARG A 115 13.19 -7.25 -1.88
C ARG A 115 11.88 -6.49 -1.69
N MET A 116 11.76 -5.33 -2.31
CA MET A 116 10.52 -4.58 -2.44
C MET A 116 10.29 -4.24 -3.90
N LYS A 117 9.05 -4.40 -4.37
CA LYS A 117 8.65 -4.03 -5.73
C LYS A 117 7.27 -3.43 -5.74
N LEU A 118 7.04 -2.52 -6.69
CA LEU A 118 5.73 -2.00 -7.03
C LEU A 118 5.41 -2.30 -8.49
N TYR A 119 4.15 -2.64 -8.74
CA TYR A 119 3.64 -2.79 -10.11
C TYR A 119 2.43 -1.89 -10.30
N ILE A 120 2.36 -1.23 -11.45
CA ILE A 120 1.27 -0.36 -11.84
C ILE A 120 0.70 -0.85 -13.15
N ASN A 121 -0.57 -1.25 -13.15
CA ASN A 121 -1.26 -1.79 -14.33
C ASN A 121 -0.48 -2.96 -14.98
N GLY A 122 0.10 -3.82 -14.14
CA GLY A 122 0.87 -5.00 -14.56
C GLY A 122 2.32 -4.72 -14.99
N VAL A 123 2.77 -3.47 -14.95
CA VAL A 123 4.15 -3.10 -15.30
C VAL A 123 4.93 -2.76 -14.02
N GLU A 124 6.13 -3.33 -13.87
CA GLU A 124 7.02 -3.01 -12.76
C GLU A 124 7.41 -1.52 -12.78
N GLU A 125 7.24 -0.84 -11.67
CA GLU A 125 7.74 0.53 -11.49
C GLU A 125 9.21 0.50 -11.13
N THR A 126 10.01 1.29 -11.82
CA THR A 126 11.47 1.35 -11.65
C THR A 126 12.00 2.75 -11.40
N SER A 127 11.11 3.76 -11.37
CA SER A 127 11.49 5.15 -11.12
C SER A 127 10.96 5.61 -9.76
N PHE A 128 11.89 5.80 -8.83
CA PHE A 128 11.58 6.11 -7.44
C PHE A 128 12.32 7.37 -6.97
N SER A 129 11.61 8.27 -6.31
CA SER A 129 12.20 9.39 -5.55
C SER A 129 12.84 8.91 -4.24
N THR A 130 12.34 7.78 -3.71
CA THR A 130 12.94 7.07 -2.57
C THR A 130 12.92 5.59 -2.86
N ASP A 131 14.08 4.94 -2.78
CA ASP A 131 14.28 3.49 -2.87
C ASP A 131 15.17 3.05 -1.71
N LEU A 132 14.54 2.63 -0.61
CA LEU A 132 15.18 2.02 0.54
C LEU A 132 14.75 0.57 0.63
N GLN A 133 15.62 -0.33 0.25
CA GLN A 133 15.35 -1.76 0.30
C GLN A 133 15.61 -2.33 1.72
N PRO A 134 14.80 -3.29 2.19
CA PRO A 134 14.99 -3.90 3.49
C PRO A 134 16.28 -4.74 3.55
N SER A 135 16.80 -4.94 4.76
CA SER A 135 17.86 -5.90 5.00
C SER A 135 17.41 -7.32 4.65
N SER A 136 18.37 -8.23 4.39
CA SER A 136 18.05 -9.64 4.13
C SER A 136 17.28 -10.24 5.29
N SER A 137 16.18 -10.93 4.98
CA SER A 137 15.29 -11.58 5.95
C SER A 137 14.69 -10.62 7.00
N GLN A 138 14.57 -9.31 6.65
CA GLN A 138 13.89 -8.33 7.47
C GLN A 138 12.41 -8.72 7.64
N ASN A 139 11.98 -8.85 8.89
CA ASN A 139 10.57 -9.02 9.19
C ASN A 139 9.82 -7.68 8.99
N SER A 140 8.80 -7.67 8.15
CA SER A 140 7.89 -6.53 8.07
C SER A 140 6.98 -6.48 9.29
N SER A 141 6.35 -5.35 9.48
CA SER A 141 5.29 -5.19 10.47
C SER A 141 4.03 -5.93 10.05
N LEU A 142 3.74 -6.04 8.76
CA LEU A 142 2.66 -6.86 8.25
C LEU A 142 2.93 -8.37 8.50
N GLY A 143 1.87 -9.12 8.77
CA GLY A 143 1.96 -10.55 9.10
C GLY A 143 2.26 -10.84 10.57
N ASN A 144 2.44 -9.84 11.41
CA ASN A 144 2.49 -10.00 12.85
C ASN A 144 1.06 -10.06 13.41
N GLY A 145 0.70 -11.14 14.10
CA GLY A 145 -0.66 -11.38 14.62
C GLY A 145 -1.11 -10.42 15.71
N THR A 146 -0.25 -9.52 16.17
CA THR A 146 -0.63 -8.45 17.10
C THR A 146 -1.10 -7.18 16.39
N TYR A 147 -1.01 -7.13 15.05
CA TYR A 147 -1.40 -5.99 14.23
C TYR A 147 -2.83 -6.13 13.70
N ASN A 148 -3.58 -5.04 13.68
CA ASN A 148 -4.77 -4.96 12.85
C ASN A 148 -4.35 -4.69 11.40
N GLN A 149 -5.02 -5.36 10.47
CA GLN A 149 -4.95 -5.06 9.05
C GLN A 149 -6.15 -4.20 8.66
N ASN A 150 -5.88 -3.07 8.03
CA ASN A 150 -6.88 -2.09 7.65
C ASN A 150 -6.84 -1.82 6.15
N VAL A 151 -8.01 -1.64 5.55
CA VAL A 151 -8.18 -1.17 4.18
C VAL A 151 -8.88 0.18 4.23
N GLY A 152 -8.31 1.18 3.59
CA GLY A 152 -8.92 2.49 3.45
C GLY A 152 -8.64 3.48 4.59
N ILE A 153 -7.91 3.08 5.63
CA ILE A 153 -7.58 3.92 6.79
C ILE A 153 -6.15 3.66 7.28
N TYR A 154 -5.53 4.69 7.84
CA TYR A 154 -4.27 4.58 8.57
C TYR A 154 -4.52 4.35 10.06
N GLY A 155 -4.01 3.23 10.59
CA GLY A 155 -4.16 2.90 12.00
C GLY A 155 -5.63 2.83 12.43
N THR A 156 -5.94 3.61 13.45
CA THR A 156 -7.31 3.77 13.98
C THR A 156 -7.79 5.23 13.90
N THR A 157 -7.02 6.10 13.23
CA THR A 157 -7.30 7.52 13.13
C THR A 157 -7.88 7.87 11.76
N ALA A 158 -8.83 8.78 11.71
CA ALA A 158 -9.48 9.20 10.47
C ALA A 158 -8.60 10.12 9.59
N ASP A 159 -7.29 10.22 9.87
CA ASP A 159 -6.45 11.25 9.26
C ASP A 159 -5.93 10.90 7.86
N SER A 160 -5.96 9.64 7.46
CA SER A 160 -5.44 9.18 6.15
C SER A 160 -6.43 8.24 5.47
N LEU A 161 -7.69 8.62 5.45
CA LEU A 161 -8.74 7.89 4.75
C LEU A 161 -8.57 8.01 3.25
N ILE A 162 -8.72 6.91 2.54
CA ILE A 162 -8.88 6.98 1.09
C ILE A 162 -10.27 7.53 0.75
N ASN A 163 -10.32 8.43 -0.23
CA ASN A 163 -11.56 8.85 -0.86
C ASN A 163 -11.57 8.32 -2.29
N GLY A 164 -12.42 7.34 -2.56
CA GLY A 164 -12.43 6.67 -3.85
C GLY A 164 -13.13 5.32 -3.83
N TYR A 165 -12.69 4.47 -4.74
CA TYR A 165 -13.22 3.12 -4.91
C TYR A 165 -12.07 2.13 -4.91
N MET A 166 -12.29 0.96 -4.31
CA MET A 166 -11.37 -0.17 -4.38
C MET A 166 -12.11 -1.45 -4.76
N ALA A 167 -11.41 -2.32 -5.48
CA ALA A 167 -11.88 -3.63 -5.89
C ALA A 167 -10.73 -4.62 -5.99
N GLU A 168 -11.04 -5.89 -5.84
CA GLU A 168 -10.31 -7.09 -6.27
C GLU A 168 -11.10 -8.33 -5.95
#